data_7358cc2ab47c6dbf47f9fcce83864e19
#
_entry.id   7358cc2ab47c6dbf47f9fcce83864e19
#
_cell.length_a   1.000
_cell.length_b   1.000
_cell.length_c   1.000
_cell.angle_alpha   90.00
_cell.angle_beta   90.00
_cell.angle_gamma   90.00
#
_symmetry.space_group_name_H-M   'P 1'
#
loop_
_entity.id
_entity.type
_entity.pdbx_description
1 polymer ?
#
loop_
_entity_poly.entity_id
_entity_poly.type
_entity_poly.pdbx_seq_one_letter_code
_entity_poly.pdbx_strand_id
1 'polypeptide(L)' 'MRASNLRAQHVYETHGFRRVGERKRYYPAAQGQREDAVVMSLPL' A
#
# COMPACT_ATOMS: atom_id res chain seq x y z
N MET A 1 -0.93 2.67 1.71
CA MET A 1 -0.18 1.89 2.72
C MET A 1 1.19 1.51 2.19
N ARG A 2 2.10 1.13 3.05
CA ARG A 2 3.44 0.68 2.62
C ARG A 2 3.34 -0.59 1.79
N ALA A 3 4.15 -0.68 0.74
CA ALA A 3 4.17 -1.86 -0.12
C ALA A 3 4.55 -3.14 0.65
N SER A 4 5.37 -3.01 1.68
CA SER A 4 5.78 -4.14 2.52
C SER A 4 4.72 -4.57 3.53
N ASN A 5 3.67 -3.79 3.72
CA ASN A 5 2.63 -4.11 4.71
C ASN A 5 1.59 -5.07 4.12
N LEU A 6 2.01 -6.31 3.94
CA LEU A 6 1.16 -7.34 3.32
C LEU A 6 -0.06 -7.67 4.17
N ARG A 7 0.08 -7.58 5.49
CA ARG A 7 -1.04 -7.85 6.39
C ARG A 7 -2.15 -6.83 6.21
N ALA A 8 -1.81 -5.55 6.13
CA ALA A 8 -2.80 -4.50 5.92
C ALA A 8 -3.47 -4.64 4.55
N GLN A 9 -2.70 -4.96 3.52
CA GLN A 9 -3.25 -5.20 2.19
C GLN A 9 -4.26 -6.33 2.22
N HIS A 10 -3.92 -7.44 2.89
CA HIS A 10 -4.84 -8.57 3.01
C HIS A 10 -6.13 -8.19 3.73
N VAL A 11 -6.02 -7.46 4.85
CA VAL A 11 -7.20 -7.01 5.60
C VAL A 11 -8.11 -6.15 4.74
N TYR A 12 -7.54 -5.20 4.01
CA TYR A 12 -8.35 -4.33 3.14
C TYR A 12 -8.98 -5.11 2.00
N GLU A 13 -8.25 -6.06 1.42
CA GLU A 13 -8.80 -6.89 0.34
C GLU A 13 -9.98 -7.74 0.84
N THR A 14 -9.90 -8.27 2.06
CA THR A 14 -11.03 -9.04 2.63
C THR A 14 -12.25 -8.18 2.90
N HIS A 15 -12.08 -6.86 2.97
CA HIS A 15 -13.19 -5.92 3.12
C HIS A 15 -13.66 -5.33 1.79
N GLY A 16 -13.18 -5.86 0.68
CA GLY A 16 -13.63 -5.44 -0.64
C GLY A 16 -12.79 -4.36 -1.31
N PHE A 17 -11.73 -3.91 -0.69
CA PHE A 17 -10.85 -2.94 -1.31
C PHE A 17 -10.07 -3.57 -2.46
N ARG A 18 -9.78 -2.77 -3.48
CA ARG A 18 -8.99 -3.18 -4.63
C ARG A 18 -7.78 -2.29 -4.78
N ARG A 19 -6.68 -2.89 -5.18
CA ARG A 19 -5.47 -2.16 -5.49
C ARG A 19 -5.68 -1.43 -6.83
N VAL A 20 -5.57 -0.11 -6.81
CA VAL A 20 -5.80 0.72 -7.99
C VAL A 20 -4.54 1.41 -8.49
N GLY A 21 -3.46 1.34 -7.74
CA GLY A 21 -2.20 1.93 -8.15
C GLY A 21 -1.15 1.84 -7.09
N GLU A 22 -0.05 2.52 -7.34
CA GLU A 22 1.02 2.62 -6.37
C GLU A 22 1.73 3.95 -6.52
N ARG A 23 2.35 4.42 -5.42
CA ARG A 23 3.18 5.61 -5.43
C ARG A 23 4.61 5.20 -5.16
N LYS A 24 5.47 5.49 -6.10
CA LYS A 24 6.88 5.14 -6.00
C LYS A 24 7.57 6.03 -4.98
N ARG A 25 8.40 5.43 -4.12
CA ARG A 25 9.27 6.12 -3.17
C ARG A 25 8.49 7.07 -2.25
N TYR A 26 7.31 6.65 -1.81
CA TYR A 26 6.41 7.51 -1.05
C TYR A 26 6.78 7.59 0.43
N TYR A 27 7.11 6.47 1.05
CA TYR A 27 7.41 6.41 2.48
C TYR A 27 8.92 6.45 2.72
N PRO A 28 9.37 7.19 3.75
CA PRO A 28 10.75 7.09 4.17
C PRO A 28 11.03 5.69 4.74
N ALA A 29 12.19 5.17 4.42
CA ALA A 29 12.65 3.88 4.91
C ALA A 29 14.03 4.03 5.53
N ALA A 30 14.60 2.94 6.05
CA ALA A 30 15.89 2.98 6.73
C ALA A 30 17.01 3.41 5.78
N GLN A 31 18.02 4.06 6.36
CA GLN A 31 19.29 4.37 5.67
C GLN A 31 19.10 5.24 4.42
N GLY A 32 18.20 6.18 4.49
CA GLY A 32 17.98 7.12 3.39
C GLY A 32 17.25 6.54 2.20
N GLN A 33 16.82 5.30 2.29
CA GLN A 33 16.02 4.68 1.24
C GLN A 33 14.55 5.07 1.36
N ARG A 34 13.78 4.79 0.33
CA ARG A 34 12.34 5.07 0.35
C ARG A 34 11.59 3.83 -0.12
N GLU A 35 10.37 3.71 0.34
CA GLU A 35 9.51 2.57 0.05
C GLU A 35 8.28 3.02 -0.71
N ASP A 36 7.81 2.20 -1.64
CA ASP A 36 6.60 2.47 -2.39
C ASP A 36 5.36 2.37 -1.52
N ALA A 37 4.32 3.06 -1.91
CA ALA A 37 3.00 2.96 -1.30
C ALA A 37 2.04 2.25 -2.24
N VAL A 38 1.15 1.45 -1.68
CA VAL A 38 0.04 0.84 -2.41
C VAL A 38 -1.21 1.68 -2.18
N VAL A 39 -1.89 2.03 -3.26
CA VAL A 39 -3.15 2.78 -3.22
C VAL A 39 -4.29 1.81 -3.45
N MET A 40 -5.22 1.78 -2.52
CA MET A 40 -6.39 0.91 -2.60
C MET A 40 -7.67 1.74 -2.56
N SER A 41 -8.70 1.22 -3.20
CA SER A 41 -9.99 1.89 -3.28
C SER A 41 -11.10 0.89 -3.00
N LEU A 42 -12.17 1.37 -2.35
CA LEU A 42 -13.36 0.56 -2.13
C LEU A 42 -14.37 0.90 -3.22
N PRO A 43 -14.67 -0.05 -4.14
CA PRO A 43 -15.69 0.19 -5.16
C PRO A 43 -17.07 0.28 -4.50
N LEU A 44 -17.82 1.28 -4.91
CA LEU A 44 -19.19 1.48 -4.40
C LEU A 44 -20.21 1.04 -5.42
#